data_01cc61a9baf430150c7373c0f290de38
#
_entry.id   01cc61a9baf430150c7373c0f290de38
#
_cell.length_a   1.000
_cell.length_b   1.000
_cell.length_c   1.000
_cell.angle_alpha   90.00
_cell.angle_beta   90.00
_cell.angle_gamma   90.00
#
_symmetry.space_group_name_H-M   'P 1'
#
loop_
_entity.id
_entity.type
_entity.pdbx_description
1 polymer ?
#
loop_
_entity_poly.entity_id
_entity_poly.type
_entity_poly.pdbx_seq_one_letter_code
_entity_poly.pdbx_strand_id
1 'polypeptide(L)'
;MKRLLSIVVACVVLAYAPGEAQPGTFHSSFADTGRIACASWRSPATASGKFNAYQYLDDGTKHAWVYGFVVGAAYSSEERLPRIDAIGASDWMDKYCREYPMARLVDAAAALVDHLATRR
;
A
#
# COMPACT_ATOMS: atom_id res chain seq x y z
N MET A 1 12.69 -53.29 -20.52
CA MET A 1 11.53 -52.40 -20.60
C MET A 1 11.04 -51.86 -19.24
N LYS A 2 10.95 -52.66 -18.18
CA LYS A 2 10.50 -52.19 -16.86
C LYS A 2 11.38 -51.10 -16.20
N ARG A 3 12.70 -51.12 -16.43
CA ARG A 3 13.64 -50.17 -15.85
C ARG A 3 13.62 -48.78 -16.53
N LEU A 4 13.27 -48.71 -17.81
CA LEU A 4 13.13 -47.44 -18.56
C LEU A 4 11.86 -46.67 -18.15
N LEU A 5 10.78 -47.40 -17.86
CA LEU A 5 9.55 -46.77 -17.38
C LEU A 5 9.73 -46.10 -16.00
N SER A 6 10.51 -46.69 -15.10
CA SER A 6 10.78 -46.13 -13.77
C SER A 6 11.57 -44.79 -13.84
N ILE A 7 12.49 -44.66 -14.77
CA ILE A 7 13.30 -43.44 -14.94
C ILE A 7 12.43 -42.32 -15.49
N VAL A 8 11.53 -42.61 -16.44
CA VAL A 8 10.64 -41.58 -17.03
C VAL A 8 9.65 -41.07 -15.99
N VAL A 9 9.10 -41.94 -15.14
CA VAL A 9 8.17 -41.49 -14.07
C VAL A 9 8.89 -40.64 -13.03
N ALA A 10 10.13 -40.97 -12.67
CA ALA A 10 10.91 -40.17 -11.72
C ALA A 10 11.23 -38.74 -12.25
N CYS A 11 11.55 -38.59 -13.54
CA CYS A 11 11.77 -37.31 -14.16
C CYS A 11 10.53 -36.41 -14.24
N VAL A 12 9.34 -37.03 -14.46
CA VAL A 12 8.09 -36.29 -14.54
C VAL A 12 7.65 -35.77 -13.17
N VAL A 13 7.90 -36.51 -12.10
CA VAL A 13 7.54 -36.07 -10.72
C VAL A 13 8.42 -34.92 -10.25
N LEU A 14 9.69 -34.87 -10.67
CA LEU A 14 10.58 -33.77 -10.33
C LEU A 14 10.23 -32.46 -11.06
N ALA A 15 9.57 -32.52 -12.21
CA ALA A 15 9.15 -31.34 -12.96
C ALA A 15 7.90 -30.64 -12.38
N TYR A 16 7.17 -31.31 -11.50
CA TYR A 16 5.97 -30.79 -10.84
C TYR A 16 6.17 -30.51 -9.35
N ALA A 17 7.40 -30.39 -8.87
CA ALA A 17 7.62 -29.88 -7.53
C ALA A 17 7.07 -28.44 -7.46
N PRO A 18 6.03 -28.15 -6.64
CA PRO A 18 5.58 -26.77 -6.47
C PRO A 18 6.79 -25.98 -5.99
N GLY A 19 7.19 -24.97 -6.75
CA GLY A 19 8.22 -24.05 -6.32
C GLY A 19 7.79 -23.48 -4.97
N GLU A 20 8.57 -23.77 -3.93
CA GLU A 20 8.35 -23.15 -2.63
C GLU A 20 8.42 -21.64 -2.85
N ALA A 21 7.29 -20.95 -2.64
CA ALA A 21 7.29 -19.50 -2.60
C ALA A 21 8.29 -19.08 -1.52
N GLN A 22 9.38 -18.47 -1.91
CA GLN A 22 10.39 -18.01 -0.96
C GLN A 22 9.75 -16.95 -0.06
N PRO A 23 9.60 -17.20 1.24
CA PRO A 23 9.16 -16.18 2.15
C PRO A 23 10.24 -15.10 2.23
N GLY A 24 9.95 -13.89 1.83
CA GLY A 24 10.78 -12.76 2.18
C GLY A 24 11.32 -11.87 1.07
N THR A 25 11.00 -12.09 -0.20
CA THR A 25 11.42 -11.18 -1.27
C THR A 25 10.33 -10.24 -1.77
N PHE A 26 9.19 -10.19 -1.07
CA PHE A 26 8.20 -9.16 -1.32
C PHE A 26 8.58 -7.87 -0.57
N HIS A 27 9.80 -7.37 -0.79
CA HIS A 27 10.09 -5.96 -0.58
C HIS A 27 9.45 -5.20 -1.74
N SER A 28 8.13 -5.12 -1.72
CA SER A 28 7.46 -4.23 -2.63
C SER A 28 7.80 -2.80 -2.17
N SER A 29 8.26 -1.97 -3.08
CA SER A 29 8.34 -0.52 -2.89
C SER A 29 7.04 0.06 -2.32
N PHE A 30 5.93 -0.66 -2.49
CA PHE A 30 4.62 -0.36 -1.93
C PHE A 30 4.58 -0.51 -0.40
N ALA A 31 5.22 -1.54 0.18
CA ALA A 31 5.27 -1.71 1.64
C ALA A 31 6.10 -0.60 2.32
N ASP A 32 7.13 -0.09 1.64
CA ASP A 32 7.96 0.98 2.17
C ASP A 32 7.32 2.38 2.05
N THR A 33 6.26 2.53 1.27
CA THR A 33 5.55 3.81 1.09
C THR A 33 5.08 4.39 2.42
N GLY A 34 4.63 3.57 3.35
CA GLY A 34 4.23 4.02 4.69
C GLY A 34 5.34 4.65 5.51
N ARG A 35 6.62 4.38 5.20
CA ARG A 35 7.80 4.94 5.89
C ARG A 35 8.23 6.29 5.35
N ILE A 36 7.71 6.70 4.21
CA ILE A 36 8.05 7.96 3.56
C ILE A 36 7.57 9.11 4.43
N ALA A 37 8.37 10.18 4.51
CA ALA A 37 7.99 11.38 5.27
C ALA A 37 6.83 12.12 4.60
N CYS A 38 5.96 12.66 5.41
CA CYS A 38 4.83 13.52 5.03
C CYS A 38 5.22 14.69 4.14
N ALA A 39 6.44 15.22 4.29
CA ALA A 39 6.97 16.29 3.45
C ALA A 39 6.97 15.95 1.94
N SER A 40 6.93 14.66 1.58
CA SER A 40 6.84 14.21 0.19
C SER A 40 5.39 13.98 -0.29
N TRP A 41 4.40 14.16 0.58
CA TRP A 41 2.99 14.06 0.22
C TRP A 41 2.58 15.20 -0.70
N ARG A 42 1.90 14.88 -1.78
CA ARG A 42 1.28 15.86 -2.68
C ARG A 42 -0.09 15.36 -3.11
N SER A 43 -1.07 16.23 -3.00
CA SER A 43 -2.38 16.00 -3.59
C SER A 43 -2.51 16.75 -4.93
N PRO A 44 -3.54 16.46 -5.72
CA PRO A 44 -3.85 17.25 -6.90
C PRO A 44 -4.01 18.75 -6.59
N ALA A 45 -4.48 19.09 -5.40
CA ALA A 45 -4.64 20.48 -4.96
C ALA A 45 -3.31 21.17 -4.63
N THR A 46 -2.27 20.42 -4.25
CA THR A 46 -0.95 20.92 -3.87
C THR A 46 0.12 20.69 -4.93
N ALA A 47 -0.19 19.87 -5.95
CA ALA A 47 0.70 19.64 -7.07
C ALA A 47 0.82 20.91 -7.92
N SER A 48 2.01 21.52 -7.91
CA SER A 48 2.33 22.70 -8.72
C SER A 48 3.45 22.38 -9.69
N GLY A 49 3.33 22.81 -10.94
CA GLY A 49 4.41 22.70 -11.91
C GLY A 49 4.07 21.93 -13.18
N LYS A 50 5.10 21.71 -14.03
CA LYS A 50 4.95 20.93 -15.26
C LYS A 50 4.69 19.47 -14.93
N PHE A 51 3.82 18.84 -15.71
CA PHE A 51 3.55 17.41 -15.63
C PHE A 51 4.85 16.61 -15.71
N ASN A 52 5.07 15.75 -14.72
CA ASN A 52 6.17 14.79 -14.68
C ASN A 52 5.57 13.41 -14.43
N ALA A 53 5.72 12.50 -15.40
CA ALA A 53 5.14 11.16 -15.34
C ALA A 53 5.62 10.35 -14.13
N TYR A 54 6.90 10.43 -13.77
CA TYR A 54 7.43 9.73 -12.59
C TYR A 54 6.82 10.26 -11.29
N GLN A 55 6.72 11.58 -11.18
CA GLN A 55 6.11 12.22 -10.03
C GLN A 55 4.62 11.89 -9.90
N TYR A 56 3.92 11.86 -11.03
CA TYR A 56 2.51 11.46 -11.06
C TYR A 56 2.31 10.02 -10.57
N LEU A 57 3.15 9.08 -11.02
CA LEU A 57 3.10 7.69 -10.58
C LEU A 57 3.48 7.54 -9.10
N ASP A 58 4.48 8.27 -8.64
CA ASP A 58 4.93 8.26 -7.25
C ASP A 58 3.84 8.82 -6.32
N ASP A 59 3.26 9.95 -6.66
CA ASP A 59 2.16 10.54 -5.91
C ASP A 59 0.93 9.62 -5.91
N GLY A 60 0.59 9.04 -7.06
CA GLY A 60 -0.50 8.06 -7.19
C GLY A 60 -0.30 6.83 -6.31
N THR A 61 0.93 6.35 -6.19
CA THR A 61 1.27 5.22 -5.30
C THR A 61 1.03 5.57 -3.83
N LYS A 62 1.45 6.76 -3.40
CA LYS A 62 1.22 7.24 -2.03
C LYS A 62 -0.27 7.36 -1.71
N HIS A 63 -1.05 7.94 -2.63
CA HIS A 63 -2.50 8.06 -2.48
C HIS A 63 -3.18 6.70 -2.39
N ALA A 64 -2.85 5.77 -3.30
CA ALA A 64 -3.40 4.42 -3.29
C ALA A 64 -3.04 3.67 -1.99
N TRP A 65 -1.82 3.86 -1.50
CA TRP A 65 -1.37 3.24 -0.26
C TRP A 65 -2.15 3.76 0.95
N VAL A 66 -2.26 5.09 1.11
CA VAL A 66 -3.03 5.70 2.22
C VAL A 66 -4.49 5.28 2.17
N TYR A 67 -5.11 5.35 1.00
CA TYR A 67 -6.50 4.98 0.84
C TYR A 67 -6.74 3.49 1.15
N GLY A 68 -5.85 2.61 0.67
CA GLY A 68 -5.89 1.18 0.99
C GLY A 68 -5.70 0.90 2.48
N PHE A 69 -4.83 1.64 3.16
CA PHE A 69 -4.65 1.55 4.60
C PHE A 69 -5.93 1.89 5.36
N VAL A 70 -6.57 3.00 5.02
CA VAL A 70 -7.82 3.46 5.66
C VAL A 70 -8.96 2.47 5.40
N VAL A 71 -9.10 1.99 4.16
CA VAL A 71 -10.11 0.98 3.79
C VAL A 71 -9.86 -0.33 4.54
N GLY A 72 -8.60 -0.77 4.61
CA GLY A 72 -8.21 -1.97 5.34
C GLY A 72 -8.51 -1.87 6.84
N ALA A 73 -8.22 -0.73 7.45
CA ALA A 73 -8.55 -0.47 8.84
C ALA A 73 -10.06 -0.47 9.09
N ALA A 74 -10.83 0.14 8.18
CA ALA A 74 -12.29 0.12 8.24
C ALA A 74 -12.87 -1.29 8.12
N TYR A 75 -12.25 -2.14 7.30
CA TYR A 75 -12.70 -3.51 7.10
C TYR A 75 -12.37 -4.42 8.28
N SER A 76 -11.23 -4.19 8.94
CA SER A 76 -10.79 -4.99 10.09
C SER A 76 -11.40 -4.55 11.41
N SER A 77 -11.97 -3.34 11.48
CA SER A 77 -12.63 -2.86 12.69
C SER A 77 -14.07 -3.40 12.75
N GLU A 78 -14.49 -3.90 13.90
CA GLU A 78 -15.88 -4.27 14.16
C GLU A 78 -16.80 -3.02 14.11
N GLU A 79 -16.20 -1.86 14.22
CA GLU A 79 -16.87 -0.58 14.21
C GLU A 79 -16.85 0.03 12.80
N ARG A 80 -18.04 0.39 12.30
CA ARG A 80 -18.14 1.04 11.00
C ARG A 80 -17.54 2.45 11.07
N LEU A 81 -16.41 2.64 10.41
CA LEU A 81 -15.87 3.98 10.20
C LEU A 81 -16.81 4.78 9.27
N PRO A 82 -16.97 6.10 9.50
CA PRO A 82 -17.65 6.97 8.55
C PRO A 82 -17.04 6.86 7.16
N ARG A 83 -17.88 6.94 6.14
CA ARG A 83 -17.37 6.94 4.76
C ARG A 83 -16.54 8.18 4.51
N ILE A 84 -15.37 7.97 3.95
CA ILE A 84 -14.54 9.02 3.38
C ILE A 84 -14.20 8.63 1.95
N ASP A 85 -14.31 9.56 1.03
CA ASP A 85 -13.84 9.35 -0.34
C ASP A 85 -12.36 9.70 -0.48
N ALA A 86 -11.78 9.38 -1.64
CA ALA A 86 -10.38 9.62 -1.90
C ALA A 86 -10.00 11.11 -1.84
N ILE A 87 -10.91 12.00 -2.22
CA ILE A 87 -10.69 13.45 -2.18
C ILE A 87 -10.64 13.92 -0.73
N GLY A 88 -11.63 13.54 0.08
CA GLY A 88 -11.65 13.89 1.49
C GLY A 88 -10.44 13.34 2.27
N ALA A 89 -9.99 12.12 1.94
CA ALA A 89 -8.78 11.56 2.53
C ALA A 89 -7.54 12.37 2.12
N SER A 90 -7.41 12.74 0.85
CA SER A 90 -6.31 13.59 0.37
C SER A 90 -6.30 14.97 1.02
N ASP A 91 -7.45 15.61 1.14
CA ASP A 91 -7.57 16.94 1.77
C ASP A 91 -7.18 16.88 3.25
N TRP A 92 -7.55 15.82 3.94
CA TRP A 92 -7.17 15.62 5.32
C TRP A 92 -5.67 15.40 5.45
N MET A 93 -5.09 14.55 4.60
CA MET A 93 -3.66 14.29 4.56
C MET A 93 -2.85 15.55 4.24
N ASP A 94 -3.32 16.40 3.32
CA ASP A 94 -2.68 17.69 3.00
C ASP A 94 -2.54 18.58 4.25
N LYS A 95 -3.58 18.65 5.06
CA LYS A 95 -3.57 19.44 6.30
C LYS A 95 -2.61 18.83 7.32
N TYR A 96 -2.73 17.52 7.54
CA TYR A 96 -1.89 16.81 8.51
C TYR A 96 -0.41 16.88 8.13
N CYS A 97 -0.06 16.57 6.89
CA CYS A 97 1.32 16.56 6.44
C CYS A 97 1.95 17.95 6.37
N ARG A 98 1.15 19.01 6.21
CA ARG A 98 1.62 20.40 6.31
C ARG A 98 2.00 20.75 7.75
N GLU A 99 1.24 20.25 8.70
CA GLU A 99 1.47 20.50 10.14
C GLU A 99 2.61 19.61 10.67
N TYR A 100 2.70 18.36 10.18
CA TYR A 100 3.67 17.36 10.64
C TYR A 100 4.54 16.81 9.48
N PRO A 101 5.38 17.66 8.85
CA PRO A 101 6.11 17.25 7.64
C PRO A 101 7.10 16.11 7.86
N MET A 102 7.58 15.91 9.09
CA MET A 102 8.52 14.85 9.46
C MET A 102 7.83 13.56 9.92
N ALA A 103 6.50 13.55 10.09
CA ALA A 103 5.77 12.33 10.35
C ALA A 103 5.86 11.38 9.16
N ARG A 104 5.73 10.07 9.39
CA ARG A 104 5.65 9.09 8.30
C ARG A 104 4.22 9.02 7.77
N LEU A 105 4.07 8.63 6.50
CA LEU A 105 2.74 8.45 5.91
C LEU A 105 1.89 7.45 6.68
N VAL A 106 2.49 6.40 7.25
CA VAL A 106 1.75 5.43 8.08
C VAL A 106 1.20 6.08 9.35
N ASP A 107 1.94 6.99 9.98
CA ASP A 107 1.49 7.67 11.19
C ASP A 107 0.33 8.64 10.84
N ALA A 108 0.43 9.32 9.71
CA ALA A 108 -0.63 10.18 9.19
C ALA A 108 -1.90 9.38 8.81
N ALA A 109 -1.74 8.24 8.14
CA ALA A 109 -2.86 7.38 7.78
C ALA A 109 -3.56 6.79 9.03
N ALA A 110 -2.78 6.40 10.06
CA ALA A 110 -3.33 5.97 11.35
C ALA A 110 -4.10 7.10 12.05
N ALA A 111 -3.56 8.31 12.05
CA ALA A 111 -4.23 9.48 12.62
C ALA A 111 -5.54 9.80 11.87
N LEU A 112 -5.59 9.58 10.54
CA LEU A 112 -6.83 9.71 9.77
C LEU A 112 -7.87 8.67 10.21
N VAL A 113 -7.48 7.42 10.42
CA VAL A 113 -8.38 6.37 10.93
C VAL A 113 -8.94 6.76 12.30
N ASP A 114 -8.09 7.23 13.21
CA ASP A 114 -8.51 7.69 14.54
C ASP A 114 -9.49 8.87 14.44
N HIS A 115 -9.20 9.84 13.56
CA HIS A 115 -10.08 10.96 13.29
C HIS A 115 -11.46 10.51 12.81
N LEU A 116 -11.52 9.54 11.91
CA LEU A 116 -12.79 8.98 11.43
C LEU A 116 -13.54 8.25 12.53
N ALA A 117 -12.84 7.52 13.40
CA ALA A 117 -13.44 6.81 14.52
C ALA A 117 -14.07 7.74 15.56
N THR A 118 -13.54 8.95 15.73
CA THR A 118 -14.04 9.94 16.71
C THR A 118 -15.23 10.76 16.19
N ARG A 119 -15.57 10.68 14.90
CA ARG A 119 -16.67 11.46 14.27
C ARG A 119 -18.05 10.79 14.35
N ARG A 120 -18.29 9.99 15.32
CA ARG A 120 -19.56 9.28 15.54
C ARG A 120 -20.60 10.15 16.22
#